data_79d32076e2af2687303d237810f8a548
#
_entry.id   79d32076e2af2687303d237810f8a548
#
_cell.length_a   1.000
_cell.length_b   1.000
_cell.length_c   1.000
_cell.angle_alpha   90.00
_cell.angle_beta   90.00
_cell.angle_gamma   90.00
#
_symmetry.space_group_name_H-M   'P 1'
#
loop_
_entity.id
_entity.type
_entity.pdbx_description
1 polymer ?
#
loop_
_entity_poly.entity_id
_entity_poly.type
_entity_poly.pdbx_seq_one_letter_code
_entity_poly.pdbx_strand_id
1 'polypeptide(L)'
;MIINAENILLIGSILLFVSIVVSKTGYRFGIPTLLVFLLVGMLFGSDGLGLQFHDAGEAQFIGMMALSIILFSGGMDTKYSDIKPVLPQGILLSTFGVLLTTIFTGFFIYWISGFSNVSITMSLMTAMLLAATMSSTDSASVFNILRSQSMNLKHNLRPMLELESGSNDPMAYMLTIVLIQFITSAGMGADDILISFLIQFAVGGASGFLLGKLAVVIINKIDLKNQSLYPILLLSFIFFTFTMTDLCKGNGYLAVYIAGMMVGNARIVNRKEIATFMSGMTWLFQIIMFLSLGLLVNPHEMLSIAIPATLIGIFMIVLARPLSVLLCLLPFKKMNISSRLFISWVGLRGAVPIIFATYPVVADVPGSTQIFNIVFFITILSLVVQGTTISWMAKLLHLDTPLEKTGNDFGVEIPEEINTDLRDIVLTEEMLAKGDRLMDMNLPKGMLVMLVKRGNEFMIPNGSLQLHAGDKLLIISESKTK
;
A
#
# COMPACT_ATOMS: atom_id res chain seq x y z
N MET A 1 10.01 30.18 -8.23
CA MET A 1 9.50 30.03 -9.62
C MET A 1 8.10 29.46 -9.53
N ILE A 2 7.10 30.12 -10.11
CA ILE A 2 5.71 29.63 -10.10
C ILE A 2 5.56 28.54 -11.17
N ILE A 3 4.93 27.42 -10.80
CA ILE A 3 4.59 26.35 -11.75
C ILE A 3 3.42 26.85 -12.60
N ASN A 4 3.62 26.90 -13.93
CA ASN A 4 2.60 27.31 -14.89
C ASN A 4 2.59 26.36 -16.09
N ALA A 5 1.64 26.53 -17.02
CA ALA A 5 1.48 25.66 -18.17
C ALA A 5 2.70 25.57 -19.08
N GLU A 6 3.56 26.61 -19.10
CA GLU A 6 4.74 26.66 -19.98
C GLU A 6 5.92 25.85 -19.40
N ASN A 7 6.05 25.79 -18.07
CA ASN A 7 7.20 25.16 -17.40
C ASN A 7 6.88 23.83 -16.71
N ILE A 8 5.61 23.49 -16.52
CA ILE A 8 5.18 22.28 -15.77
C ILE A 8 5.75 20.97 -16.37
N LEU A 9 5.83 20.89 -17.70
CA LEU A 9 6.40 19.72 -18.37
C LEU A 9 7.90 19.58 -18.11
N LEU A 10 8.64 20.68 -18.19
CA LEU A 10 10.08 20.69 -17.92
C LEU A 10 10.35 20.37 -16.45
N ILE A 11 9.66 21.06 -15.54
CA ILE A 11 9.83 20.86 -14.10
C ILE A 11 9.43 19.41 -13.72
N GLY A 12 8.27 18.95 -14.19
CA GLY A 12 7.78 17.58 -13.91
C GLY A 12 8.74 16.51 -14.45
N SER A 13 9.28 16.69 -15.66
CA SER A 13 10.25 15.74 -16.22
C SER A 13 11.55 15.69 -15.42
N ILE A 14 12.06 16.83 -14.99
CA ILE A 14 13.27 16.92 -14.14
C ILE A 14 13.00 16.25 -12.78
N LEU A 15 11.88 16.58 -12.14
CA LEU A 15 11.51 16.00 -10.84
C LEU A 15 11.38 14.48 -10.92
N LEU A 16 10.68 13.94 -11.93
CA LEU A 16 10.55 12.50 -12.14
C LEU A 16 11.91 11.85 -12.39
N PHE A 17 12.73 12.43 -13.27
CA PHE A 17 14.05 11.89 -13.57
C PHE A 17 14.95 11.85 -12.34
N VAL A 18 15.06 12.98 -11.62
CA VAL A 18 15.87 13.08 -10.40
C VAL A 18 15.39 12.08 -9.36
N SER A 19 14.08 11.98 -9.14
CA SER A 19 13.48 11.04 -8.18
C SER A 19 13.84 9.59 -8.48
N ILE A 20 13.74 9.16 -9.74
CA ILE A 20 14.09 7.80 -10.15
C ILE A 20 15.58 7.52 -9.96
N VAL A 21 16.44 8.46 -10.35
CA VAL A 21 17.91 8.31 -10.23
C VAL A 21 18.34 8.27 -8.76
N VAL A 22 17.80 9.18 -7.93
CA VAL A 22 18.15 9.25 -6.50
C VAL A 22 17.59 8.02 -5.75
N SER A 23 16.40 7.51 -6.12
CA SER A 23 15.83 6.33 -5.50
C SER A 23 16.70 5.07 -5.67
N LYS A 24 17.37 4.92 -6.83
CA LYS A 24 18.34 3.84 -7.06
C LYS A 24 19.49 3.88 -6.05
N THR A 25 19.93 5.07 -5.67
CA THR A 25 21.01 5.26 -4.69
C THR A 25 20.48 5.02 -3.27
N GLY A 26 19.31 5.56 -2.94
CA GLY A 26 18.65 5.36 -1.63
C GLY A 26 18.41 3.90 -1.29
N TYR A 27 18.05 3.10 -2.29
CA TYR A 27 17.87 1.66 -2.14
C TYR A 27 19.12 0.93 -1.60
N ARG A 28 20.32 1.36 -2.01
CA ARG A 28 21.59 0.80 -1.51
C ARG A 28 21.84 1.08 -0.02
N PHE A 29 21.30 2.18 0.49
CA PHE A 29 21.46 2.60 1.90
C PHE A 29 20.28 2.15 2.79
N GLY A 30 19.32 1.39 2.25
CA GLY A 30 18.14 0.95 2.98
C GLY A 30 17.15 2.06 3.32
N ILE A 31 17.23 3.22 2.63
CA ILE A 31 16.31 4.33 2.80
C ILE A 31 15.00 3.99 2.06
N PRO A 32 13.83 4.14 2.71
CA PRO A 32 12.56 3.94 2.03
C PRO A 32 12.43 4.84 0.79
N THR A 33 12.17 4.26 -0.37
CA THR A 33 12.10 4.98 -1.66
C THR A 33 11.11 6.14 -1.63
N LEU A 34 10.00 5.98 -0.93
CA LEU A 34 8.96 7.00 -0.81
C LEU A 34 9.44 8.23 -0.01
N LEU A 35 10.28 8.01 1.01
CA LEU A 35 10.93 9.11 1.72
C LEU A 35 11.85 9.91 0.79
N VAL A 36 12.55 9.23 -0.13
CA VAL A 36 13.42 9.90 -1.11
C VAL A 36 12.60 10.81 -2.02
N PHE A 37 11.44 10.37 -2.51
CA PHE A 37 10.57 11.21 -3.34
C PHE A 37 10.05 12.44 -2.60
N LEU A 38 9.67 12.25 -1.33
CA LEU A 38 9.24 13.34 -0.47
C LEU A 38 10.34 14.38 -0.27
N LEU A 39 11.56 13.92 0.06
CA LEU A 39 12.73 14.80 0.24
C LEU A 39 13.13 15.54 -1.05
N VAL A 40 13.02 14.88 -2.21
CA VAL A 40 13.24 15.55 -3.50
C VAL A 40 12.20 16.66 -3.68
N GLY A 41 10.90 16.39 -3.42
CA GLY A 41 9.86 17.42 -3.46
C GLY A 41 10.19 18.62 -2.55
N MET A 42 10.58 18.35 -1.29
CA MET A 42 10.98 19.41 -0.34
C MET A 42 12.20 20.21 -0.81
N LEU A 43 13.21 19.55 -1.38
CA LEU A 43 14.41 20.21 -1.90
C LEU A 43 14.10 21.16 -3.06
N PHE A 44 13.16 20.79 -3.92
CA PHE A 44 12.74 21.64 -5.02
C PHE A 44 11.69 22.68 -4.61
N GLY A 45 11.02 22.50 -3.46
CA GLY A 45 9.97 23.37 -2.93
C GLY A 45 10.42 24.79 -2.61
N SER A 46 9.51 25.55 -1.98
CA SER A 46 9.69 26.99 -1.70
C SER A 46 10.92 27.30 -0.86
N ASP A 47 11.23 26.51 0.15
CA ASP A 47 12.37 26.67 1.04
C ASP A 47 13.69 26.15 0.45
N GLY A 48 13.64 25.36 -0.65
CA GLY A 48 14.82 24.82 -1.33
C GLY A 48 15.16 25.58 -2.60
N LEU A 49 14.83 25.01 -3.77
CA LEU A 49 15.10 25.61 -5.08
C LEU A 49 14.06 26.66 -5.52
N GLY A 50 13.07 26.96 -4.67
CA GLY A 50 12.11 28.04 -4.86
C GLY A 50 10.98 27.74 -5.84
N LEU A 51 10.64 26.48 -6.09
CA LEU A 51 9.40 26.12 -6.79
C LEU A 51 8.20 26.36 -5.87
N GLN A 52 7.26 27.18 -6.33
CA GLN A 52 6.06 27.51 -5.58
C GLN A 52 4.91 26.61 -6.00
N PHE A 53 4.49 25.73 -5.12
CA PHE A 53 3.30 24.90 -5.22
C PHE A 53 2.54 25.03 -3.89
N HIS A 54 1.53 25.90 -3.84
CA HIS A 54 0.87 26.28 -2.58
C HIS A 54 -0.61 25.92 -2.56
N ASP A 55 -1.15 25.31 -3.61
CA ASP A 55 -2.57 24.96 -3.68
C ASP A 55 -2.83 23.58 -3.03
N ALA A 56 -3.39 23.61 -1.83
CA ALA A 56 -3.79 22.39 -1.11
C ALA A 56 -4.90 21.62 -1.85
N GLY A 57 -5.74 22.30 -2.63
CA GLY A 57 -6.79 21.68 -3.44
C GLY A 57 -6.23 20.91 -4.63
N GLU A 58 -5.20 21.45 -5.30
CA GLU A 58 -4.49 20.73 -6.36
C GLU A 58 -3.75 19.50 -5.79
N ALA A 59 -3.08 19.65 -4.64
CA ALA A 59 -2.42 18.53 -3.97
C ALA A 59 -3.42 17.46 -3.53
N GLN A 60 -4.60 17.85 -3.01
CA GLN A 60 -5.69 16.96 -2.66
C GLN A 60 -6.20 16.21 -3.88
N PHE A 61 -6.41 16.88 -5.02
CA PHE A 61 -6.87 16.26 -6.26
C PHE A 61 -5.86 15.22 -6.78
N ILE A 62 -4.57 15.57 -6.80
CA ILE A 62 -3.49 14.63 -7.17
C ILE A 62 -3.49 13.43 -6.22
N GLY A 63 -3.60 13.69 -4.91
CA GLY A 63 -3.66 12.65 -3.88
C GLY A 63 -4.88 11.74 -4.05
N MET A 64 -6.04 12.29 -4.37
CA MET A 64 -7.29 11.56 -4.59
C MET A 64 -7.18 10.61 -5.80
N MET A 65 -6.64 11.10 -6.92
CA MET A 65 -6.38 10.25 -8.09
C MET A 65 -5.36 9.15 -7.77
N ALA A 66 -4.25 9.52 -7.15
CA ALA A 66 -3.19 8.59 -6.80
C ALA A 66 -3.69 7.48 -5.86
N LEU A 67 -4.36 7.87 -4.78
CA LEU A 67 -4.86 6.93 -3.79
C LEU A 67 -5.94 6.00 -4.36
N SER A 68 -6.80 6.49 -5.26
CA SER A 68 -7.79 5.64 -5.95
C SER A 68 -7.11 4.54 -6.78
N ILE A 69 -6.06 4.87 -7.52
CA ILE A 69 -5.30 3.88 -8.32
C ILE A 69 -4.54 2.92 -7.40
N ILE A 70 -3.88 3.43 -6.36
CA ILE A 70 -3.10 2.63 -5.41
C ILE A 70 -3.99 1.64 -4.67
N LEU A 71 -5.13 2.08 -4.14
CA LEU A 71 -6.08 1.23 -3.43
C LEU A 71 -6.71 0.18 -4.33
N PHE A 72 -7.07 0.55 -5.56
CA PHE A 72 -7.60 -0.42 -6.52
C PHE A 72 -6.56 -1.48 -6.87
N SER A 73 -5.32 -1.07 -7.16
CA SER A 73 -4.21 -1.99 -7.43
C SER A 73 -3.91 -2.89 -6.23
N GLY A 74 -3.86 -2.34 -5.03
CA GLY A 74 -3.72 -3.12 -3.79
C GLY A 74 -4.86 -4.11 -3.58
N GLY A 75 -6.10 -3.72 -3.89
CA GLY A 75 -7.25 -4.62 -3.90
C GLY A 75 -7.11 -5.74 -4.94
N MET A 76 -6.63 -5.44 -6.15
CA MET A 76 -6.37 -6.45 -7.19
C MET A 76 -5.31 -7.48 -6.79
N ASP A 77 -4.28 -7.04 -6.07
CA ASP A 77 -3.21 -7.92 -5.60
C ASP A 77 -3.64 -8.77 -4.40
N THR A 78 -4.71 -8.40 -3.71
CA THR A 78 -5.24 -9.08 -2.53
C THR A 78 -6.02 -10.34 -2.94
N LYS A 79 -5.41 -11.52 -2.79
CA LYS A 79 -6.08 -12.81 -3.06
C LYS A 79 -6.99 -13.20 -1.91
N TYR A 80 -8.26 -13.49 -2.22
CA TYR A 80 -9.25 -13.90 -1.22
C TYR A 80 -8.84 -15.19 -0.47
N SER A 81 -8.20 -16.15 -1.16
CA SER A 81 -7.65 -17.35 -0.56
C SER A 81 -6.68 -17.07 0.59
N ASP A 82 -5.84 -16.05 0.42
CA ASP A 82 -4.75 -15.75 1.35
C ASP A 82 -5.25 -14.92 2.54
N ILE A 83 -6.23 -14.04 2.31
CA ILE A 83 -6.82 -13.21 3.38
C ILE A 83 -7.89 -13.92 4.19
N LYS A 84 -8.56 -14.95 3.63
CA LYS A 84 -9.66 -15.68 4.30
C LYS A 84 -9.32 -16.18 5.72
N PRO A 85 -8.12 -16.75 5.99
CA PRO A 85 -7.75 -17.20 7.34
C PRO A 85 -7.55 -16.06 8.34
N VAL A 86 -7.24 -14.84 7.87
CA VAL A 86 -6.93 -13.67 8.69
C VAL A 86 -7.99 -12.57 8.60
N LEU A 87 -9.10 -12.85 7.91
CA LEU A 87 -10.16 -11.87 7.64
C LEU A 87 -10.72 -11.21 8.91
N PRO A 88 -11.08 -11.95 9.98
CA PRO A 88 -11.63 -11.33 11.20
C PRO A 88 -10.61 -10.41 11.88
N GLN A 89 -9.33 -10.80 11.91
CA GLN A 89 -8.25 -10.00 12.50
C GLN A 89 -8.01 -8.71 11.69
N GLY A 90 -7.90 -8.83 10.37
CA GLY A 90 -7.68 -7.70 9.47
C GLY A 90 -8.83 -6.68 9.54
N ILE A 91 -10.08 -7.13 9.48
CA ILE A 91 -11.26 -6.25 9.60
C ILE A 91 -11.29 -5.55 10.97
N LEU A 92 -11.02 -6.28 12.06
CA LEU A 92 -11.05 -5.67 13.39
C LEU A 92 -9.94 -4.63 13.56
N LEU A 93 -8.75 -4.87 13.01
CA LEU A 93 -7.63 -3.92 13.03
C LEU A 93 -7.91 -2.70 12.17
N SER A 94 -8.45 -2.88 10.96
CA SER A 94 -8.73 -1.78 10.03
C SER A 94 -9.94 -0.92 10.43
N THR A 95 -10.83 -1.41 11.30
CA THR A 95 -12.00 -0.66 11.79
C THR A 95 -11.80 -0.19 13.22
N PHE A 96 -11.94 -1.08 14.19
CA PHE A 96 -11.79 -0.75 15.61
C PHE A 96 -10.36 -0.34 15.97
N GLY A 97 -9.34 -0.91 15.32
CA GLY A 97 -7.95 -0.52 15.53
C GLY A 97 -7.69 0.93 15.13
N VAL A 98 -8.23 1.36 14.01
CA VAL A 98 -8.18 2.76 13.54
C VAL A 98 -8.91 3.69 14.52
N LEU A 99 -10.14 3.31 14.90
CA LEU A 99 -10.94 4.08 15.87
C LEU A 99 -10.23 4.23 17.22
N LEU A 100 -9.73 3.14 17.80
CA LEU A 100 -9.01 3.16 19.07
C LEU A 100 -7.72 3.98 18.99
N THR A 101 -6.97 3.85 17.89
CA THR A 101 -5.76 4.65 17.66
C THR A 101 -6.11 6.13 17.59
N THR A 102 -7.20 6.49 16.90
CA THR A 102 -7.70 7.87 16.82
C THR A 102 -8.08 8.39 18.20
N ILE A 103 -8.82 7.60 18.98
CA ILE A 103 -9.27 7.99 20.34
C ILE A 103 -8.06 8.20 21.26
N PHE A 104 -7.15 7.23 21.36
CA PHE A 104 -5.99 7.34 22.27
C PHE A 104 -5.08 8.49 21.87
N THR A 105 -4.80 8.63 20.58
CA THR A 105 -3.94 9.72 20.08
C THR A 105 -4.62 11.08 20.24
N GLY A 106 -5.92 11.18 19.93
CA GLY A 106 -6.68 12.42 20.04
C GLY A 106 -6.78 12.92 21.49
N PHE A 107 -7.05 12.02 22.45
CA PHE A 107 -7.03 12.39 23.87
C PHE A 107 -5.64 12.81 24.32
N PHE A 108 -4.58 12.16 23.87
CA PHE A 108 -3.22 12.56 24.19
C PHE A 108 -2.89 13.95 23.62
N ILE A 109 -3.25 14.24 22.37
CA ILE A 109 -3.06 15.56 21.75
C ILE A 109 -3.81 16.63 22.52
N TYR A 110 -5.07 16.38 22.88
CA TYR A 110 -5.87 17.30 23.68
C TYR A 110 -5.24 17.55 25.04
N TRP A 111 -4.75 16.48 25.70
CA TRP A 111 -4.09 16.59 27.00
C TRP A 111 -2.81 17.45 26.95
N ILE A 112 -1.93 17.19 25.97
CA ILE A 112 -0.69 17.96 25.82
C ILE A 112 -0.96 19.42 25.40
N SER A 113 -2.02 19.69 24.65
CA SER A 113 -2.41 21.04 24.23
C SER A 113 -2.83 21.95 25.41
N GLY A 114 -3.12 21.36 26.55
CA GLY A 114 -3.40 22.10 27.80
C GLY A 114 -2.16 22.64 28.51
N PHE A 115 -0.95 22.24 28.10
CA PHE A 115 0.29 22.72 28.77
C PHE A 115 0.79 24.00 28.11
N SER A 116 1.06 25.04 28.93
CA SER A 116 1.53 26.35 28.45
C SER A 116 2.88 26.33 27.69
N ASN A 117 3.67 25.28 27.88
CA ASN A 117 4.97 25.12 27.23
C ASN A 117 4.90 24.42 25.87
N VAL A 118 3.70 24.00 25.43
CA VAL A 118 3.48 23.34 24.15
C VAL A 118 2.82 24.33 23.21
N SER A 119 3.46 24.64 22.10
CA SER A 119 3.03 25.63 21.09
C SER A 119 1.77 25.18 20.30
N ILE A 120 0.95 24.30 20.88
CA ILE A 120 -0.26 23.78 20.23
C ILE A 120 -1.45 24.01 21.17
N THR A 121 -2.49 24.66 20.66
CA THR A 121 -3.79 24.77 21.34
C THR A 121 -4.85 24.18 20.43
N MET A 122 -5.44 23.06 20.82
CA MET A 122 -6.46 22.38 20.02
C MET A 122 -7.68 22.02 20.85
N SER A 123 -8.86 22.19 20.28
CA SER A 123 -10.09 21.63 20.86
C SER A 123 -10.04 20.10 20.80
N LEU A 124 -10.87 19.42 21.60
CA LEU A 124 -10.94 17.95 21.56
C LEU A 124 -11.28 17.43 20.14
N MET A 125 -12.20 18.08 19.43
CA MET A 125 -12.60 17.66 18.08
C MET A 125 -11.49 17.89 17.07
N THR A 126 -10.76 18.99 17.16
CA THR A 126 -9.59 19.26 16.31
C THR A 126 -8.45 18.27 16.60
N ALA A 127 -8.24 17.91 17.86
CA ALA A 127 -7.27 16.88 18.25
C ALA A 127 -7.66 15.49 17.74
N MET A 128 -8.96 15.14 17.78
CA MET A 128 -9.48 13.91 17.20
C MET A 128 -9.34 13.90 15.66
N LEU A 129 -9.56 15.04 15.01
CA LEU A 129 -9.37 15.21 13.56
C LEU A 129 -7.90 14.98 13.16
N LEU A 130 -6.96 15.60 13.88
CA LEU A 130 -5.53 15.37 13.69
C LEU A 130 -5.17 13.88 13.88
N ALA A 131 -5.71 13.24 14.92
CA ALA A 131 -5.48 11.82 15.15
C ALA A 131 -6.09 10.91 14.06
N ALA A 132 -7.29 11.26 13.56
CA ALA A 132 -7.97 10.52 12.50
C ALA A 132 -7.17 10.53 11.19
N THR A 133 -6.66 11.70 10.77
CA THR A 133 -5.84 11.82 9.57
C THR A 133 -4.59 10.94 9.63
N MET A 134 -4.02 10.73 10.82
CA MET A 134 -2.83 9.92 11.02
C MET A 134 -3.11 8.45 11.34
N SER A 135 -4.35 8.01 11.45
CA SER A 135 -4.68 6.65 11.91
C SER A 135 -4.43 5.55 10.87
N SER A 136 -4.35 5.90 9.59
CA SER A 136 -4.02 5.00 8.48
C SER A 136 -2.57 4.50 8.53
N THR A 137 -2.30 3.28 8.00
CA THR A 137 -0.96 2.67 7.95
C THR A 137 -0.64 2.16 6.55
N ASP A 138 0.63 2.20 6.16
CA ASP A 138 1.12 1.85 4.81
C ASP A 138 1.88 0.53 4.80
N SER A 139 1.20 -0.57 4.47
CA SER A 139 1.82 -1.89 4.33
C SER A 139 2.62 -2.04 3.03
N ALA A 140 2.29 -1.30 1.97
CA ALA A 140 3.01 -1.39 0.71
C ALA A 140 4.49 -0.98 0.89
N SER A 141 4.73 0.11 1.62
CA SER A 141 6.08 0.53 2.01
C SER A 141 6.80 -0.53 2.85
N VAL A 142 6.09 -1.15 3.79
CA VAL A 142 6.64 -2.23 4.64
C VAL A 142 7.12 -3.40 3.79
N PHE A 143 6.30 -3.87 2.86
CA PHE A 143 6.70 -5.01 2.01
C PHE A 143 7.78 -4.65 1.00
N ASN A 144 7.82 -3.42 0.51
CA ASN A 144 8.92 -2.96 -0.31
C ASN A 144 10.26 -2.99 0.45
N ILE A 145 10.25 -2.57 1.72
CA ILE A 145 11.44 -2.64 2.60
C ILE A 145 11.85 -4.10 2.85
N LEU A 146 10.92 -4.98 3.19
CA LEU A 146 11.20 -6.40 3.44
C LEU A 146 11.72 -7.12 2.18
N ARG A 147 11.11 -6.86 1.02
CA ARG A 147 11.56 -7.42 -0.27
C ARG A 147 12.95 -6.95 -0.65
N SER A 148 13.31 -5.67 -0.39
CA SER A 148 14.65 -5.15 -0.65
C SER A 148 15.73 -5.90 0.11
N GLN A 149 15.38 -6.51 1.23
CA GLN A 149 16.26 -7.32 2.07
C GLN A 149 16.04 -8.84 1.88
N SER A 150 15.34 -9.25 0.81
CA SER A 150 15.03 -10.66 0.50
C SER A 150 14.33 -11.39 1.65
N MET A 151 13.46 -10.70 2.39
CA MET A 151 12.73 -11.23 3.55
C MET A 151 11.24 -11.37 3.28
N ASN A 152 10.66 -12.44 3.81
CA ASN A 152 9.22 -12.66 3.92
C ASN A 152 8.86 -12.89 5.40
N LEU A 153 7.56 -12.97 5.72
CA LEU A 153 7.05 -13.08 7.09
C LEU A 153 6.32 -14.39 7.32
N LYS A 154 6.49 -14.96 8.54
CA LYS A 154 5.75 -16.13 9.04
C LYS A 154 4.30 -15.81 9.40
N HIS A 155 3.51 -16.86 9.66
CA HIS A 155 2.18 -16.80 10.28
C HIS A 155 1.14 -15.99 9.54
N ASN A 156 1.18 -15.96 8.20
CA ASN A 156 0.25 -15.19 7.35
C ASN A 156 0.17 -13.69 7.74
N LEU A 157 1.26 -13.15 8.28
CA LEU A 157 1.34 -11.73 8.65
C LEU A 157 1.21 -10.84 7.43
N ARG A 158 1.77 -11.27 6.29
CA ARG A 158 1.70 -10.49 5.06
C ARG A 158 0.26 -10.27 4.59
N PRO A 159 -0.58 -11.31 4.34
CA PRO A 159 -1.98 -11.10 3.95
C PRO A 159 -2.78 -10.29 4.96
N MET A 160 -2.48 -10.44 6.26
CA MET A 160 -3.17 -9.69 7.30
C MET A 160 -2.84 -8.20 7.26
N LEU A 161 -1.57 -7.83 7.11
CA LEU A 161 -1.13 -6.45 7.00
C LEU A 161 -1.60 -5.80 5.69
N GLU A 162 -1.62 -6.55 4.58
CA GLU A 162 -2.18 -6.10 3.29
C GLU A 162 -3.67 -5.79 3.42
N LEU A 163 -4.45 -6.67 4.05
CA LEU A 163 -5.87 -6.46 4.30
C LEU A 163 -6.12 -5.29 5.25
N GLU A 164 -5.36 -5.22 6.35
CA GLU A 164 -5.47 -4.11 7.31
C GLU A 164 -5.24 -2.78 6.60
N SER A 165 -4.11 -2.62 5.92
CA SER A 165 -3.72 -1.37 5.29
C SER A 165 -4.67 -0.94 4.17
N GLY A 166 -5.08 -1.85 3.29
CA GLY A 166 -6.03 -1.51 2.23
C GLY A 166 -7.42 -1.10 2.73
N SER A 167 -7.79 -1.53 3.95
CA SER A 167 -9.10 -1.23 4.55
C SER A 167 -9.05 -0.09 5.58
N ASN A 168 -7.89 0.21 6.18
CA ASN A 168 -7.78 1.27 7.18
C ASN A 168 -7.74 2.68 6.57
N ASP A 169 -7.26 2.84 5.32
CA ASP A 169 -7.28 4.11 4.60
C ASP A 169 -8.72 4.62 4.40
N PRO A 170 -9.67 3.81 3.86
CA PRO A 170 -11.07 4.18 3.81
C PRO A 170 -11.67 4.52 5.16
N MET A 171 -11.27 3.81 6.23
CA MET A 171 -11.76 4.07 7.57
C MET A 171 -11.26 5.40 8.14
N ALA A 172 -9.95 5.68 7.99
CA ALA A 172 -9.36 6.95 8.39
C ALA A 172 -9.96 8.13 7.62
N TYR A 173 -10.23 7.96 6.32
CA TYR A 173 -10.94 8.94 5.50
C TYR A 173 -12.35 9.23 6.05
N MET A 174 -13.15 8.19 6.34
CA MET A 174 -14.49 8.37 6.90
C MET A 174 -14.46 9.15 8.20
N LEU A 175 -13.55 8.80 9.12
CA LEU A 175 -13.40 9.53 10.39
C LEU A 175 -13.00 10.98 10.15
N THR A 176 -12.08 11.23 9.21
CA THR A 176 -11.63 12.59 8.85
C THR A 176 -12.79 13.42 8.34
N ILE A 177 -13.56 12.93 7.35
CA ILE A 177 -14.69 13.66 6.76
C ILE A 177 -15.80 13.92 7.79
N VAL A 178 -16.15 12.93 8.58
CA VAL A 178 -17.20 13.07 9.61
C VAL A 178 -16.78 14.10 10.68
N LEU A 179 -15.51 14.11 11.10
CA LEU A 179 -15.00 15.10 12.06
C LEU A 179 -14.93 16.51 11.45
N ILE A 180 -14.57 16.65 10.17
CA ILE A 180 -14.63 17.94 9.46
C ILE A 180 -16.08 18.45 9.44
N GLN A 181 -17.03 17.60 9.04
CA GLN A 181 -18.45 17.96 9.01
C GLN A 181 -18.95 18.39 10.38
N PHE A 182 -18.56 17.69 11.44
CA PHE A 182 -18.93 18.05 12.81
C PHE A 182 -18.37 19.42 13.22
N ILE A 183 -17.12 19.73 12.85
CA ILE A 183 -16.46 20.99 13.23
C ILE A 183 -17.04 22.16 12.42
N THR A 184 -17.34 21.95 11.13
CA THR A 184 -17.78 23.01 10.22
C THR A 184 -19.29 23.23 10.21
N SER A 185 -20.10 22.23 10.60
CA SER A 185 -21.57 22.31 10.56
C SER A 185 -22.12 22.60 11.94
N ALA A 186 -22.65 23.82 12.15
CA ALA A 186 -23.30 24.19 13.41
C ALA A 186 -24.58 23.36 13.60
N GLY A 187 -24.63 22.59 14.71
CA GLY A 187 -25.83 21.86 15.11
C GLY A 187 -25.88 20.37 14.73
N MET A 188 -24.79 19.80 14.21
CA MET A 188 -24.70 18.37 13.97
C MET A 188 -24.59 17.60 15.30
N GLY A 189 -25.50 16.64 15.51
CA GLY A 189 -25.54 15.79 16.71
C GLY A 189 -24.67 14.54 16.59
N ALA A 190 -24.51 13.80 17.68
CA ALA A 190 -23.83 12.51 17.68
C ALA A 190 -24.54 11.47 16.78
N ASP A 191 -25.87 11.56 16.70
CA ASP A 191 -26.68 10.69 15.85
C ASP A 191 -26.39 10.90 14.36
N ASP A 192 -26.21 12.16 13.95
CA ASP A 192 -25.88 12.51 12.55
C ASP A 192 -24.49 11.98 12.15
N ILE A 193 -23.54 12.04 13.09
CA ILE A 193 -22.19 11.46 12.92
C ILE A 193 -22.29 9.96 12.64
N LEU A 194 -23.05 9.25 13.49
CA LEU A 194 -23.20 7.79 13.35
C LEU A 194 -23.90 7.42 12.04
N ILE A 195 -24.96 8.16 11.69
CA ILE A 195 -25.71 7.95 10.43
C ILE A 195 -24.81 8.22 9.23
N SER A 196 -24.05 9.32 9.22
CA SER A 196 -23.12 9.65 8.12
C SER A 196 -22.06 8.54 7.96
N PHE A 197 -21.50 8.04 9.08
CA PHE A 197 -20.54 6.96 9.06
C PHE A 197 -21.13 5.65 8.49
N LEU A 198 -22.34 5.28 8.91
CA LEU A 198 -23.02 4.08 8.42
C LEU A 198 -23.37 4.19 6.94
N ILE A 199 -23.81 5.35 6.47
CA ILE A 199 -24.09 5.60 5.05
C ILE A 199 -22.81 5.47 4.22
N GLN A 200 -21.72 6.13 4.62
CA GLN A 200 -20.44 6.05 3.92
C GLN A 200 -19.96 4.62 3.79
N PHE A 201 -20.07 3.83 4.87
CA PHE A 201 -19.67 2.43 4.88
C PHE A 201 -20.57 1.55 4.01
N ALA A 202 -21.89 1.65 4.17
CA ALA A 202 -22.86 0.81 3.46
C ALA A 202 -22.89 1.11 1.95
N VAL A 203 -22.95 2.40 1.58
CA VAL A 203 -22.94 2.82 0.18
C VAL A 203 -21.59 2.53 -0.46
N GLY A 204 -20.49 2.80 0.23
CA GLY A 204 -19.13 2.47 -0.26
C GLY A 204 -18.96 0.98 -0.53
N GLY A 205 -19.35 0.13 0.43
CA GLY A 205 -19.30 -1.32 0.29
C GLY A 205 -20.16 -1.86 -0.84
N ALA A 206 -21.42 -1.42 -0.89
CA ALA A 206 -22.38 -1.83 -1.94
C ALA A 206 -21.94 -1.39 -3.33
N SER A 207 -21.54 -0.13 -3.48
CA SER A 207 -21.05 0.41 -4.76
C SER A 207 -19.80 -0.30 -5.24
N GLY A 208 -18.84 -0.54 -4.36
CA GLY A 208 -17.61 -1.26 -4.70
C GLY A 208 -17.87 -2.68 -5.19
N PHE A 209 -18.77 -3.39 -4.52
CA PHE A 209 -19.16 -4.73 -4.94
C PHE A 209 -19.90 -4.73 -6.29
N LEU A 210 -20.90 -3.87 -6.45
CA LEU A 210 -21.72 -3.81 -7.67
C LEU A 210 -20.92 -3.32 -8.88
N LEU A 211 -20.17 -2.22 -8.72
CA LEU A 211 -19.37 -1.65 -9.80
C LEU A 211 -18.14 -2.52 -10.13
N GLY A 212 -17.53 -3.15 -9.14
CA GLY A 212 -16.48 -4.13 -9.38
C GLY A 212 -16.96 -5.35 -10.17
N LYS A 213 -18.13 -5.88 -9.83
CA LYS A 213 -18.77 -6.96 -10.61
C LYS A 213 -19.13 -6.50 -12.02
N LEU A 214 -19.64 -5.29 -12.17
CA LEU A 214 -19.95 -4.70 -13.47
C LEU A 214 -18.68 -4.56 -14.33
N ALA A 215 -17.59 -4.09 -13.75
CA ALA A 215 -16.30 -3.97 -14.43
C ALA A 215 -15.81 -5.33 -14.96
N VAL A 216 -15.87 -6.40 -14.15
CA VAL A 216 -15.53 -7.76 -14.59
C VAL A 216 -16.39 -8.22 -15.78
N VAL A 217 -17.70 -7.98 -15.72
CA VAL A 217 -18.63 -8.37 -16.80
C VAL A 217 -18.32 -7.60 -18.07
N ILE A 218 -18.08 -6.29 -17.98
CA ILE A 218 -17.82 -5.46 -19.16
C ILE A 218 -16.47 -5.81 -19.77
N ILE A 219 -15.39 -5.94 -18.96
CA ILE A 219 -14.06 -6.33 -19.45
C ILE A 219 -14.12 -7.65 -20.23
N ASN A 220 -14.87 -8.63 -19.74
CA ASN A 220 -14.96 -9.94 -20.39
C ASN A 220 -15.88 -9.99 -21.62
N LYS A 221 -16.79 -9.00 -21.79
CA LYS A 221 -17.77 -9.02 -22.89
C LYS A 221 -17.50 -8.02 -24.01
N ILE A 222 -16.67 -7.00 -23.77
CA ILE A 222 -16.55 -5.86 -24.67
C ILE A 222 -15.80 -6.17 -25.98
N ASP A 223 -14.99 -7.24 -26.00
CA ASP A 223 -14.21 -7.74 -27.15
C ASP A 223 -13.47 -6.62 -27.94
N LEU A 224 -12.57 -5.92 -27.23
CA LEU A 224 -11.76 -4.86 -27.82
C LEU A 224 -10.66 -5.47 -28.70
N LYS A 225 -10.60 -5.06 -29.99
CA LYS A 225 -9.56 -5.48 -30.94
C LYS A 225 -8.15 -5.08 -30.48
N ASN A 226 -8.01 -3.93 -29.82
CA ASN A 226 -6.75 -3.45 -29.28
C ASN A 226 -6.65 -3.78 -27.79
N GLN A 227 -5.75 -4.67 -27.43
CA GLN A 227 -5.54 -5.14 -26.07
C GLN A 227 -5.10 -4.01 -25.12
N SER A 228 -4.38 -3.00 -25.61
CA SER A 228 -3.95 -1.84 -24.80
C SER A 228 -5.09 -0.97 -24.30
N LEU A 229 -6.31 -1.13 -24.83
CA LEU A 229 -7.48 -0.37 -24.35
C LEU A 229 -8.10 -0.98 -23.08
N TYR A 230 -7.86 -2.26 -22.76
CA TYR A 230 -8.39 -2.87 -21.54
C TYR A 230 -7.90 -2.22 -20.25
N PRO A 231 -6.59 -1.94 -20.08
CA PRO A 231 -6.10 -1.20 -18.91
C PRO A 231 -6.69 0.21 -18.81
N ILE A 232 -6.87 0.90 -19.95
CA ILE A 232 -7.45 2.25 -19.97
C ILE A 232 -8.93 2.21 -19.59
N LEU A 233 -9.67 1.21 -20.07
CA LEU A 233 -11.05 0.96 -19.67
C LEU A 233 -11.15 0.75 -18.16
N LEU A 234 -10.25 -0.06 -17.59
CA LEU A 234 -10.20 -0.30 -16.15
C LEU A 234 -9.90 0.99 -15.38
N LEU A 235 -8.95 1.81 -15.85
CA LEU A 235 -8.66 3.12 -15.25
C LEU A 235 -9.91 4.02 -15.22
N SER A 236 -10.71 4.02 -16.29
CA SER A 236 -11.97 4.77 -16.31
C SER A 236 -12.97 4.25 -15.26
N PHE A 237 -13.04 2.92 -15.06
CA PHE A 237 -13.86 2.32 -14.02
C PHE A 237 -13.42 2.71 -12.60
N ILE A 238 -12.11 2.85 -12.36
CA ILE A 238 -11.58 3.27 -11.05
C ILE A 238 -12.13 4.65 -10.70
N PHE A 239 -11.94 5.62 -11.58
CA PHE A 239 -12.41 6.98 -11.32
C PHE A 239 -13.92 7.09 -11.30
N PHE A 240 -14.63 6.37 -12.18
CA PHE A 240 -16.08 6.28 -12.16
C PHE A 240 -16.60 5.71 -10.82
N THR A 241 -16.00 4.62 -10.34
CA THR A 241 -16.38 3.99 -9.07
C THR A 241 -16.18 4.94 -7.91
N PHE A 242 -15.04 5.62 -7.86
CA PHE A 242 -14.74 6.60 -6.83
C PHE A 242 -15.78 7.72 -6.82
N THR A 243 -15.90 8.42 -7.95
CA THR A 243 -16.73 9.63 -8.05
C THR A 243 -18.23 9.32 -7.91
N MET A 244 -18.71 8.25 -8.53
CA MET A 244 -20.12 7.87 -8.43
C MET A 244 -20.51 7.49 -7.00
N THR A 245 -19.62 6.82 -6.28
CA THR A 245 -19.85 6.47 -4.87
C THR A 245 -19.87 7.72 -3.99
N ASP A 246 -18.92 8.63 -4.22
CA ASP A 246 -18.83 9.89 -3.47
C ASP A 246 -20.07 10.78 -3.69
N LEU A 247 -20.55 10.90 -4.92
CA LEU A 247 -21.80 11.59 -5.25
C LEU A 247 -23.02 10.99 -4.52
N CYS A 248 -23.00 9.68 -4.26
CA CYS A 248 -24.03 8.99 -3.47
C CYS A 248 -23.77 9.08 -1.95
N LYS A 249 -22.87 9.95 -1.49
CA LYS A 249 -22.45 10.12 -0.09
C LYS A 249 -21.83 8.85 0.52
N GLY A 250 -21.32 7.93 -0.32
CA GLY A 250 -20.58 6.76 0.09
C GLY A 250 -19.09 7.05 0.18
N ASN A 251 -18.32 6.11 0.75
CA ASN A 251 -16.87 6.20 0.74
C ASN A 251 -16.29 5.68 -0.58
N GLY A 252 -15.81 6.61 -1.44
CA GLY A 252 -15.22 6.29 -2.74
C GLY A 252 -13.97 5.40 -2.64
N TYR A 253 -13.12 5.61 -1.63
CA TYR A 253 -11.91 4.79 -1.42
C TYR A 253 -12.23 3.35 -1.03
N LEU A 254 -13.25 3.14 -0.17
CA LEU A 254 -13.73 1.81 0.16
C LEU A 254 -14.30 1.10 -1.07
N ALA A 255 -15.08 1.83 -1.88
CA ALA A 255 -15.65 1.28 -3.10
C ALA A 255 -14.58 0.85 -4.10
N VAL A 256 -13.57 1.68 -4.31
CA VAL A 256 -12.46 1.40 -5.23
C VAL A 256 -11.64 0.20 -4.76
N TYR A 257 -11.33 0.10 -3.46
CA TYR A 257 -10.61 -1.05 -2.89
C TYR A 257 -11.38 -2.36 -3.06
N ILE A 258 -12.68 -2.37 -2.74
CA ILE A 258 -13.54 -3.55 -2.91
C ILE A 258 -13.68 -3.92 -4.40
N ALA A 259 -13.85 -2.92 -5.29
CA ALA A 259 -13.90 -3.15 -6.72
C ALA A 259 -12.58 -3.76 -7.24
N GLY A 260 -11.43 -3.30 -6.74
CA GLY A 260 -10.13 -3.89 -7.02
C GLY A 260 -10.06 -5.36 -6.60
N MET A 261 -10.51 -5.70 -5.38
CA MET A 261 -10.58 -7.10 -4.93
C MET A 261 -11.50 -7.95 -5.82
N MET A 262 -12.63 -7.41 -6.27
CA MET A 262 -13.55 -8.13 -7.16
C MET A 262 -12.89 -8.44 -8.50
N VAL A 263 -12.21 -7.46 -9.10
CA VAL A 263 -11.51 -7.62 -10.39
C VAL A 263 -10.30 -8.55 -10.25
N GLY A 264 -9.51 -8.39 -9.18
CA GLY A 264 -8.30 -9.18 -8.93
C GLY A 264 -8.57 -10.67 -8.66
N ASN A 265 -9.73 -11.00 -8.06
CA ASN A 265 -10.12 -12.38 -7.78
C ASN A 265 -11.02 -13.01 -8.87
N ALA A 266 -11.38 -12.25 -9.92
CA ALA A 266 -12.14 -12.74 -11.05
C ALA A 266 -11.21 -13.19 -12.19
N ARG A 267 -11.71 -14.09 -13.04
CA ARG A 267 -11.05 -14.39 -14.32
C ARG A 267 -11.40 -13.29 -15.30
N ILE A 268 -10.41 -12.51 -15.70
CA ILE A 268 -10.55 -11.42 -16.67
C ILE A 268 -9.63 -11.65 -17.88
N VAL A 269 -10.07 -11.22 -19.05
CA VAL A 269 -9.25 -11.23 -20.28
C VAL A 269 -8.10 -10.22 -20.14
N ASN A 270 -6.96 -10.48 -20.78
CA ASN A 270 -5.76 -9.62 -20.78
C ASN A 270 -5.26 -9.24 -19.36
N ARG A 271 -5.36 -10.19 -18.41
CA ARG A 271 -4.99 -9.96 -17.00
C ARG A 271 -3.55 -9.47 -16.84
N LYS A 272 -2.60 -10.04 -17.60
CA LYS A 272 -1.17 -9.70 -17.51
C LYS A 272 -0.91 -8.26 -17.95
N GLU A 273 -1.49 -7.84 -19.06
CA GLU A 273 -1.37 -6.48 -19.59
C GLU A 273 -1.97 -5.47 -18.62
N ILE A 274 -3.16 -5.78 -18.07
CA ILE A 274 -3.83 -4.97 -17.06
C ILE A 274 -2.95 -4.85 -15.81
N ALA A 275 -2.44 -5.95 -15.27
CA ALA A 275 -1.62 -5.95 -14.06
C ALA A 275 -0.31 -5.17 -14.25
N THR A 276 0.36 -5.34 -15.39
CA THR A 276 1.59 -4.61 -15.72
C THR A 276 1.34 -3.11 -15.82
N PHE A 277 0.27 -2.70 -16.51
CA PHE A 277 -0.12 -1.30 -16.63
C PHE A 277 -0.46 -0.70 -15.26
N MET A 278 -1.29 -1.39 -14.46
CA MET A 278 -1.68 -0.93 -13.12
C MET A 278 -0.47 -0.78 -12.20
N SER A 279 0.48 -1.70 -12.25
CA SER A 279 1.74 -1.57 -11.49
C SER A 279 2.52 -0.33 -11.90
N GLY A 280 2.67 -0.05 -13.20
CA GLY A 280 3.33 1.16 -13.70
C GLY A 280 2.61 2.44 -13.28
N MET A 281 1.28 2.47 -13.37
CA MET A 281 0.45 3.60 -12.94
C MET A 281 0.56 3.83 -11.43
N THR A 282 0.54 2.77 -10.63
CA THR A 282 0.74 2.86 -9.17
C THR A 282 2.07 3.54 -8.84
N TRP A 283 3.17 3.12 -9.45
CA TRP A 283 4.47 3.76 -9.25
C TRP A 283 4.50 5.22 -9.70
N LEU A 284 3.95 5.51 -10.88
CA LEU A 284 3.89 6.88 -11.41
C LEU A 284 3.13 7.81 -10.46
N PHE A 285 1.93 7.38 -10.03
CA PHE A 285 1.11 8.20 -9.14
C PHE A 285 1.68 8.28 -7.72
N GLN A 286 2.36 7.25 -7.23
CA GLN A 286 3.12 7.35 -5.97
C GLN A 286 4.21 8.42 -6.06
N ILE A 287 5.01 8.43 -7.12
CA ILE A 287 6.06 9.44 -7.30
C ILE A 287 5.46 10.83 -7.36
N ILE A 288 4.45 11.05 -8.23
CA ILE A 288 3.79 12.36 -8.39
C ILE A 288 3.22 12.83 -7.05
N MET A 289 2.54 11.97 -6.34
CA MET A 289 1.92 12.25 -5.05
C MET A 289 2.94 12.68 -4.00
N PHE A 290 4.01 11.89 -3.79
CA PHE A 290 5.03 12.22 -2.81
C PHE A 290 5.81 13.50 -3.18
N LEU A 291 6.07 13.72 -4.47
CA LEU A 291 6.68 14.95 -4.97
C LEU A 291 5.79 16.17 -4.71
N SER A 292 4.49 16.08 -5.06
CA SER A 292 3.53 17.18 -4.84
C SER A 292 3.40 17.52 -3.36
N LEU A 293 3.31 16.51 -2.51
CA LEU A 293 3.23 16.70 -1.05
C LEU A 293 4.54 17.29 -0.50
N GLY A 294 5.70 16.88 -1.04
CA GLY A 294 6.99 17.48 -0.68
C GLY A 294 7.14 18.93 -1.12
N LEU A 295 6.61 19.30 -2.31
CA LEU A 295 6.57 20.67 -2.80
C LEU A 295 5.64 21.58 -1.99
N LEU A 296 4.55 21.02 -1.46
CA LEU A 296 3.52 21.76 -0.72
C LEU A 296 4.01 22.21 0.67
N VAL A 297 4.95 21.52 1.26
CA VAL A 297 5.38 21.78 2.63
C VAL A 297 6.49 22.83 2.69
N ASN A 298 6.46 23.66 3.75
CA ASN A 298 7.52 24.57 4.12
C ASN A 298 8.29 24.01 5.33
N PRO A 299 9.48 23.41 5.14
CA PRO A 299 10.26 22.84 6.25
C PRO A 299 10.57 23.82 7.36
N HIS A 300 10.70 25.11 7.06
CA HIS A 300 10.94 26.16 8.03
C HIS A 300 9.82 26.28 9.10
N GLU A 301 8.58 26.17 8.67
CA GLU A 301 7.41 26.23 9.57
C GLU A 301 7.33 25.02 10.50
N MET A 302 7.88 23.87 10.08
CA MET A 302 7.86 22.64 10.88
C MET A 302 8.74 22.69 12.11
N LEU A 303 9.77 23.56 12.12
CA LEU A 303 10.68 23.67 13.27
C LEU A 303 9.95 24.15 14.53
N SER A 304 8.97 25.02 14.39
CA SER A 304 8.18 25.55 15.51
C SER A 304 7.31 24.51 16.21
N ILE A 305 6.89 23.49 15.48
CA ILE A 305 6.02 22.40 15.95
C ILE A 305 6.78 21.07 16.15
N ALA A 306 8.09 21.04 15.93
CA ALA A 306 8.88 19.82 15.96
C ALA A 306 8.79 19.06 17.30
N ILE A 307 8.83 19.78 18.43
CA ILE A 307 8.76 19.16 19.76
C ILE A 307 7.39 18.49 19.99
N PRO A 308 6.24 19.19 19.87
CA PRO A 308 4.95 18.56 20.05
C PRO A 308 4.67 17.46 19.02
N ALA A 309 5.04 17.65 17.76
CA ALA A 309 4.89 16.62 16.74
C ALA A 309 5.71 15.35 17.05
N THR A 310 6.94 15.51 17.56
CA THR A 310 7.76 14.37 18.01
C THR A 310 7.09 13.64 19.18
N LEU A 311 6.57 14.36 20.18
CA LEU A 311 5.89 13.74 21.32
C LEU A 311 4.64 12.97 20.89
N ILE A 312 3.82 13.55 20.00
CA ILE A 312 2.64 12.89 19.43
C ILE A 312 3.05 11.65 18.64
N GLY A 313 4.06 11.76 17.77
CA GLY A 313 4.56 10.66 16.97
C GLY A 313 5.09 9.49 17.80
N ILE A 314 5.90 9.79 18.83
CA ILE A 314 6.42 8.77 19.76
C ILE A 314 5.26 8.11 20.52
N PHE A 315 4.32 8.90 21.07
CA PHE A 315 3.16 8.35 21.76
C PHE A 315 2.35 7.42 20.85
N MET A 316 2.14 7.83 19.60
CA MET A 316 1.38 7.04 18.64
C MET A 316 2.09 5.73 18.28
N ILE A 317 3.40 5.74 18.07
CA ILE A 317 4.20 4.57 17.70
C ILE A 317 4.33 3.60 18.90
N VAL A 318 4.59 4.13 20.11
CA VAL A 318 4.99 3.32 21.28
C VAL A 318 3.80 2.93 22.14
N LEU A 319 2.73 3.74 22.19
CA LEU A 319 1.59 3.51 23.08
C LEU A 319 0.26 3.34 22.35
N ALA A 320 -0.18 4.32 21.55
CA ALA A 320 -1.52 4.29 20.97
C ALA A 320 -1.71 3.09 20.02
N ARG A 321 -0.79 2.89 19.10
CA ARG A 321 -0.86 1.78 18.14
C ARG A 321 -0.70 0.41 18.81
N PRO A 322 0.31 0.14 19.65
CA PRO A 322 0.40 -1.14 20.37
C PRO A 322 -0.82 -1.44 21.23
N LEU A 323 -1.33 -0.45 21.96
CA LEU A 323 -2.50 -0.65 22.79
C LEU A 323 -3.74 -1.01 21.96
N SER A 324 -3.98 -0.30 20.85
CA SER A 324 -5.07 -0.58 19.93
C SER A 324 -4.97 -1.98 19.31
N VAL A 325 -3.78 -2.38 18.85
CA VAL A 325 -3.54 -3.71 18.26
C VAL A 325 -3.73 -4.81 19.29
N LEU A 326 -3.18 -4.65 20.50
CA LEU A 326 -3.31 -5.63 21.57
C LEU A 326 -4.78 -5.81 21.98
N LEU A 327 -5.53 -4.71 22.13
CA LEU A 327 -6.96 -4.76 22.46
C LEU A 327 -7.76 -5.46 21.34
N CYS A 328 -7.55 -5.11 20.09
CA CYS A 328 -8.23 -5.72 18.95
C CYS A 328 -7.91 -7.22 18.80
N LEU A 329 -6.68 -7.62 19.08
CA LEU A 329 -6.26 -9.02 18.93
C LEU A 329 -6.43 -9.87 20.19
N LEU A 330 -6.96 -9.32 21.29
CA LEU A 330 -7.26 -10.07 22.51
C LEU A 330 -8.14 -11.33 22.27
N PRO A 331 -9.21 -11.27 21.43
CA PRO A 331 -10.05 -12.45 21.19
C PRO A 331 -9.31 -13.59 20.48
N PHE A 332 -8.25 -13.30 19.74
CA PHE A 332 -7.53 -14.28 18.91
C PHE A 332 -6.38 -14.96 19.67
N LYS A 333 -6.72 -15.78 20.67
CA LYS A 333 -5.76 -16.42 21.60
C LYS A 333 -4.68 -17.29 20.91
N LYS A 334 -4.94 -17.80 19.71
CA LYS A 334 -4.01 -18.63 18.93
C LYS A 334 -2.87 -17.81 18.28
N MET A 335 -2.99 -16.49 18.22
CA MET A 335 -1.97 -15.64 17.63
C MET A 335 -0.81 -15.44 18.60
N ASN A 336 0.41 -15.68 18.11
CA ASN A 336 1.65 -15.54 18.88
C ASN A 336 1.87 -14.08 19.30
N ILE A 337 2.41 -13.85 20.48
CA ILE A 337 2.73 -12.52 21.01
C ILE A 337 3.75 -11.78 20.11
N SER A 338 4.74 -12.50 19.54
CA SER A 338 5.69 -11.91 18.59
C SER A 338 5.00 -11.31 17.37
N SER A 339 3.97 -12.01 16.84
CA SER A 339 3.17 -11.51 15.72
C SER A 339 2.39 -10.24 16.10
N ARG A 340 1.79 -10.20 17.30
CA ARG A 340 1.07 -9.00 17.78
C ARG A 340 2.00 -7.81 17.97
N LEU A 341 3.18 -8.04 18.53
CA LEU A 341 4.19 -6.99 18.72
C LEU A 341 4.71 -6.47 17.37
N PHE A 342 4.90 -7.36 16.39
CA PHE A 342 5.30 -6.97 15.05
C PHE A 342 4.24 -6.10 14.37
N ILE A 343 2.95 -6.50 14.40
CA ILE A 343 1.84 -5.71 13.85
C ILE A 343 1.74 -4.34 14.54
N SER A 344 1.96 -4.30 15.85
CA SER A 344 2.00 -3.05 16.61
C SER A 344 3.11 -2.13 16.14
N TRP A 345 4.29 -2.66 15.82
CA TRP A 345 5.44 -1.89 15.35
C TRP A 345 5.29 -1.42 13.90
N VAL A 346 4.71 -2.25 13.04
CA VAL A 346 4.59 -2.03 11.59
C VAL A 346 3.48 -1.02 11.22
N GLY A 347 3.12 -0.14 12.13
CA GLY A 347 2.20 0.96 11.85
C GLY A 347 2.85 2.13 11.11
N LEU A 348 3.60 1.86 10.02
CA LEU A 348 4.28 2.88 9.23
C LEU A 348 3.26 3.86 8.61
N ARG A 349 3.55 5.16 8.68
CA ARG A 349 2.73 6.20 8.06
C ARG A 349 3.33 6.60 6.70
N GLY A 350 2.51 6.49 5.66
CA GLY A 350 2.90 6.87 4.29
C GLY A 350 2.35 8.24 3.87
N ALA A 351 2.07 8.41 2.58
CA ALA A 351 1.49 9.65 2.06
C ALA A 351 0.02 9.84 2.41
N VAL A 352 -0.73 8.77 2.68
CA VAL A 352 -2.17 8.81 2.92
C VAL A 352 -2.54 9.75 4.07
N PRO A 353 -1.88 9.73 5.25
CA PRO A 353 -2.08 10.72 6.29
C PRO A 353 -1.91 12.17 5.81
N ILE A 354 -0.90 12.44 4.99
CA ILE A 354 -0.63 13.81 4.49
C ILE A 354 -1.75 14.24 3.54
N ILE A 355 -2.22 13.34 2.66
CA ILE A 355 -3.36 13.60 1.78
C ILE A 355 -4.60 13.91 2.63
N PHE A 356 -4.89 13.11 3.66
CA PHE A 356 -6.04 13.34 4.53
C PHE A 356 -5.91 14.65 5.31
N ALA A 357 -4.71 15.11 5.60
CA ALA A 357 -4.48 16.40 6.23
C ALA A 357 -4.72 17.60 5.29
N THR A 358 -4.81 17.40 3.96
CA THR A 358 -5.23 18.47 3.03
C THR A 358 -6.72 18.75 3.11
N TYR A 359 -7.56 17.76 3.50
CA TYR A 359 -9.01 17.95 3.58
C TYR A 359 -9.44 19.00 4.60
N PRO A 360 -8.91 19.04 5.84
CA PRO A 360 -9.16 20.15 6.76
C PRO A 360 -8.71 21.50 6.22
N VAL A 361 -7.61 21.55 5.44
CA VAL A 361 -7.08 22.79 4.85
C VAL A 361 -8.06 23.30 3.79
N VAL A 362 -8.50 22.45 2.88
CA VAL A 362 -9.47 22.81 1.81
C VAL A 362 -10.86 23.15 2.40
N ALA A 363 -11.24 22.57 3.54
CA ALA A 363 -12.48 22.86 4.24
C ALA A 363 -12.38 24.05 5.20
N ASP A 364 -11.28 24.82 5.21
CA ASP A 364 -11.02 25.99 6.07
C ASP A 364 -11.25 25.71 7.57
N VAL A 365 -10.92 24.49 8.04
CA VAL A 365 -11.02 24.14 9.44
C VAL A 365 -10.03 24.99 10.25
N PRO A 366 -10.46 25.61 11.38
CA PRO A 366 -9.55 26.40 12.22
C PRO A 366 -8.33 25.57 12.67
N GLY A 367 -7.11 26.08 12.40
CA GLY A 367 -5.85 25.40 12.73
C GLY A 367 -5.45 24.29 11.75
N SER A 368 -6.07 24.19 10.58
CA SER A 368 -5.80 23.16 9.57
C SER A 368 -4.36 23.16 9.07
N THR A 369 -3.73 24.32 8.89
CA THR A 369 -2.31 24.40 8.51
C THR A 369 -1.41 23.76 9.58
N GLN A 370 -1.73 23.94 10.85
CA GLN A 370 -1.01 23.30 11.96
C GLN A 370 -1.21 21.78 11.93
N ILE A 371 -2.43 21.31 11.65
CA ILE A 371 -2.73 19.89 11.46
C ILE A 371 -1.85 19.33 10.33
N PHE A 372 -1.86 19.97 9.16
CA PHE A 372 -1.07 19.55 8.00
C PHE A 372 0.43 19.42 8.33
N ASN A 373 1.02 20.46 8.94
CA ASN A 373 2.43 20.48 9.29
C ASN A 373 2.80 19.39 10.31
N ILE A 374 1.95 19.15 11.34
CA ILE A 374 2.16 18.08 12.32
C ILE A 374 2.10 16.70 11.67
N VAL A 375 1.09 16.44 10.85
CA VAL A 375 0.93 15.17 10.13
C VAL A 375 2.13 14.89 9.24
N PHE A 376 2.57 15.91 8.51
CA PHE A 376 3.73 15.81 7.63
C PHE A 376 5.00 15.45 8.41
N PHE A 377 5.26 16.17 9.51
CA PHE A 377 6.41 15.91 10.38
C PHE A 377 6.38 14.47 10.96
N ILE A 378 5.23 14.03 11.46
CA ILE A 378 5.07 12.69 12.02
C ILE A 378 5.24 11.61 10.94
N THR A 379 4.80 11.87 9.71
CA THR A 379 5.03 10.95 8.58
C THR A 379 6.51 10.77 8.29
N ILE A 380 7.30 11.86 8.24
CA ILE A 380 8.75 11.77 8.09
C ILE A 380 9.36 10.98 9.26
N LEU A 381 8.99 11.33 10.49
CA LEU A 381 9.47 10.64 11.69
C LEU A 381 9.18 9.13 11.63
N SER A 382 7.97 8.74 11.22
CA SER A 382 7.56 7.35 11.05
C SER A 382 8.39 6.64 9.97
N LEU A 383 8.53 7.26 8.80
CA LEU A 383 9.34 6.71 7.70
C LEU A 383 10.80 6.50 8.11
N VAL A 384 11.37 7.44 8.86
CA VAL A 384 12.76 7.35 9.35
C VAL A 384 12.88 6.31 10.45
N VAL A 385 12.06 6.38 11.51
CA VAL A 385 12.19 5.50 12.69
C VAL A 385 11.68 4.10 12.40
N GLN A 386 10.42 3.97 11.97
CA GLN A 386 9.83 2.66 11.72
C GLN A 386 10.36 2.05 10.43
N GLY A 387 10.47 2.81 9.33
CA GLY A 387 10.94 2.32 8.04
C GLY A 387 12.32 1.66 8.11
N THR A 388 13.26 2.24 8.85
CA THR A 388 14.61 1.68 9.00
C THR A 388 14.68 0.48 9.95
N THR A 389 13.73 0.36 10.88
CA THR A 389 13.75 -0.66 11.93
C THR A 389 12.84 -1.88 11.66
N ILE A 390 11.99 -1.86 10.63
CA ILE A 390 11.07 -2.98 10.30
C ILE A 390 11.80 -4.30 10.18
N SER A 391 12.85 -4.36 9.37
CA SER A 391 13.59 -5.59 9.11
C SER A 391 14.34 -6.09 10.35
N TRP A 392 14.87 -5.17 11.15
CA TRP A 392 15.48 -5.50 12.42
C TRP A 392 14.46 -6.07 13.39
N MET A 393 13.28 -5.49 13.48
CA MET A 393 12.18 -5.97 14.34
C MET A 393 11.68 -7.35 13.90
N ALA A 394 11.57 -7.62 12.58
CA ALA A 394 11.21 -8.94 12.07
C ALA A 394 12.20 -10.02 12.52
N LYS A 395 13.51 -9.73 12.44
CA LYS A 395 14.57 -10.62 12.92
C LYS A 395 14.55 -10.80 14.44
N LEU A 396 14.41 -9.70 15.19
CA LEU A 396 14.35 -9.72 16.66
C LEU A 396 13.22 -10.61 17.18
N LEU A 397 12.07 -10.57 16.52
CA LEU A 397 10.90 -11.36 16.87
C LEU A 397 10.89 -12.76 16.23
N HIS A 398 11.92 -13.15 15.48
CA HIS A 398 12.07 -14.43 14.78
C HIS A 398 10.91 -14.73 13.79
N LEU A 399 10.38 -13.68 13.15
CA LEU A 399 9.28 -13.75 12.19
C LEU A 399 9.74 -13.75 10.73
N ASP A 400 11.03 -13.55 10.51
CA ASP A 400 11.62 -13.54 9.17
C ASP A 400 11.70 -14.94 8.56
N THR A 401 11.46 -15.00 7.25
CA THR A 401 11.72 -16.16 6.39
C THR A 401 12.41 -15.67 5.13
N PRO A 402 13.24 -16.51 4.47
CA PRO A 402 13.76 -16.18 3.16
C PRO A 402 12.62 -15.89 2.19
N LEU A 403 12.80 -14.91 1.32
CA LEU A 403 11.86 -14.67 0.23
C LEU A 403 11.89 -15.87 -0.71
N GLU A 404 10.77 -16.56 -0.87
CA GLU A 404 10.67 -17.59 -1.91
C GLU A 404 10.87 -16.91 -3.26
N LYS A 405 11.77 -17.44 -4.07
CA LYS A 405 11.94 -16.97 -5.45
C LYS A 405 10.66 -17.27 -6.21
N THR A 406 9.82 -16.26 -6.40
CA THR A 406 8.66 -16.33 -7.28
C THR A 406 9.17 -16.24 -8.72
N GLY A 407 8.96 -17.28 -9.48
CA GLY A 407 9.43 -17.41 -10.85
C GLY A 407 10.48 -18.52 -11.00
N ASN A 408 10.62 -19.00 -12.22
CA ASN A 408 11.66 -19.95 -12.56
C ASN A 408 12.88 -19.21 -13.11
N ASP A 409 14.07 -19.79 -12.96
CA ASP A 409 15.34 -19.25 -13.47
C ASP A 409 15.37 -19.15 -15.03
N PHE A 410 14.28 -19.53 -15.69
CA PHE A 410 14.11 -19.56 -17.13
C PHE A 410 13.31 -18.38 -17.68
N GLY A 411 12.64 -17.58 -16.82
CA GLY A 411 11.78 -16.49 -17.25
C GLY A 411 10.52 -16.92 -18.00
N VAL A 412 10.15 -18.21 -17.91
CA VAL A 412 8.94 -18.76 -18.53
C VAL A 412 7.78 -18.64 -17.56
N GLU A 413 6.73 -17.96 -17.98
CA GLU A 413 5.47 -17.89 -17.25
C GLU A 413 4.41 -18.69 -18.00
N ILE A 414 3.71 -19.57 -17.32
CA ILE A 414 2.53 -20.23 -17.88
C ILE A 414 1.29 -19.43 -17.54
N PRO A 415 0.35 -19.22 -18.48
CA PRO A 415 -0.95 -18.64 -18.17
C PRO A 415 -1.64 -19.39 -17.03
N GLU A 416 -2.25 -18.67 -16.07
CA GLU A 416 -2.99 -19.27 -14.92
C GLU A 416 -4.14 -20.20 -15.38
N GLU A 417 -4.53 -20.13 -16.63
CA GLU A 417 -5.57 -20.96 -17.25
C GLU A 417 -5.16 -22.43 -17.40
N ILE A 418 -3.85 -22.68 -17.44
CA ILE A 418 -3.29 -24.02 -17.52
C ILE A 418 -3.02 -24.50 -16.10
N ASN A 419 -3.84 -25.42 -15.60
CA ASN A 419 -3.74 -26.03 -14.26
C ASN A 419 -2.48 -26.92 -14.15
N THR A 420 -1.31 -26.31 -14.20
CA THR A 420 -0.02 -27.00 -14.16
C THR A 420 0.94 -26.27 -13.24
N ASP A 421 1.74 -27.01 -12.51
CA ASP A 421 2.80 -26.48 -11.66
C ASP A 421 4.12 -26.47 -12.44
N LEU A 422 4.75 -25.30 -12.55
CA LEU A 422 6.14 -25.15 -13.00
C LEU A 422 7.09 -25.26 -11.82
N ARG A 423 8.10 -26.11 -11.95
CA ARG A 423 9.14 -26.24 -10.92
C ARG A 423 10.51 -26.27 -11.55
N ASP A 424 11.46 -25.59 -10.90
CA ASP A 424 12.88 -25.69 -11.22
C ASP A 424 13.50 -26.78 -10.37
N ILE A 425 14.22 -27.71 -11.03
CA ILE A 425 15.01 -28.72 -10.34
C ILE A 425 16.47 -28.56 -10.76
N VAL A 426 17.36 -28.46 -9.79
CA VAL A 426 18.80 -28.49 -10.01
C VAL A 426 19.25 -29.94 -9.93
N LEU A 427 19.91 -30.43 -10.97
CA LEU A 427 20.39 -31.80 -11.00
C LEU A 427 21.59 -32.00 -10.04
N THR A 428 21.46 -33.01 -9.22
CA THR A 428 22.55 -33.49 -8.34
C THR A 428 23.19 -34.74 -8.93
N GLU A 429 24.43 -35.07 -8.52
CA GLU A 429 25.12 -36.30 -8.95
C GLU A 429 24.31 -37.55 -8.58
N GLU A 430 23.58 -37.55 -7.48
CA GLU A 430 22.70 -38.64 -7.07
C GLU A 430 21.55 -38.91 -8.04
N MET A 431 20.98 -37.82 -8.65
CA MET A 431 19.92 -37.92 -9.63
C MET A 431 20.39 -38.52 -10.96
N LEU A 432 21.65 -38.32 -11.29
CA LEU A 432 22.31 -38.85 -12.50
C LEU A 432 22.90 -40.26 -12.32
N ALA A 433 22.88 -40.82 -11.10
CA ALA A 433 23.44 -42.13 -10.81
C ALA A 433 22.85 -43.30 -11.61
N LYS A 434 21.66 -43.15 -12.18
CA LYS A 434 20.95 -44.16 -13.04
C LYS A 434 21.11 -43.97 -14.53
N GLY A 435 21.74 -42.90 -14.96
CA GLY A 435 21.97 -42.53 -16.35
C GLY A 435 22.09 -41.01 -16.49
N ASP A 436 22.90 -40.59 -17.47
CA ASP A 436 23.21 -39.18 -17.74
C ASP A 436 22.36 -38.56 -18.85
N ARG A 437 21.41 -39.32 -19.44
CA ARG A 437 20.53 -38.82 -20.49
C ARG A 437 19.15 -38.51 -19.95
N LEU A 438 18.49 -37.55 -20.57
CA LEU A 438 17.14 -37.15 -20.16
C LEU A 438 16.13 -38.31 -20.20
N MET A 439 16.29 -39.25 -21.14
CA MET A 439 15.43 -40.44 -21.24
C MET A 439 15.67 -41.46 -20.12
N ASP A 440 16.83 -41.44 -19.48
CA ASP A 440 17.20 -42.36 -18.42
C ASP A 440 16.71 -41.84 -17.06
N MET A 441 16.29 -40.57 -16.99
CA MET A 441 15.67 -39.99 -15.81
C MET A 441 14.24 -40.56 -15.65
N ASN A 442 14.01 -41.33 -14.61
CA ASN A 442 12.67 -41.83 -14.23
C ASN A 442 11.83 -40.67 -13.68
N LEU A 443 11.37 -39.78 -14.56
CA LEU A 443 10.41 -38.73 -14.19
C LEU A 443 9.06 -39.36 -13.87
N PRO A 444 8.37 -38.93 -12.81
CA PRO A 444 7.00 -39.38 -12.52
C PRO A 444 6.07 -39.15 -13.70
N LYS A 445 5.06 -40.04 -13.86
CA LYS A 445 4.02 -39.84 -14.89
C LYS A 445 3.33 -38.49 -14.71
N GLY A 446 3.16 -37.75 -15.81
CA GLY A 446 2.56 -36.41 -15.81
C GLY A 446 3.55 -35.26 -15.58
N MET A 447 4.87 -35.55 -15.63
CA MET A 447 5.91 -34.53 -15.63
C MET A 447 6.60 -34.47 -17.01
N LEU A 448 6.84 -33.26 -17.51
CA LEU A 448 7.56 -33.00 -18.74
C LEU A 448 8.64 -31.93 -18.51
N VAL A 449 9.87 -32.21 -18.98
CA VAL A 449 10.93 -31.20 -18.99
C VAL A 449 10.69 -30.28 -20.18
N MET A 450 10.50 -28.98 -19.91
CA MET A 450 10.26 -27.96 -20.93
C MET A 450 11.55 -27.34 -21.46
N LEU A 451 12.51 -27.08 -20.56
CA LEU A 451 13.81 -26.46 -20.88
C LEU A 451 14.89 -26.97 -19.95
N VAL A 452 16.12 -26.96 -20.45
CA VAL A 452 17.33 -27.26 -19.67
C VAL A 452 18.24 -26.03 -19.72
N LYS A 453 18.79 -25.63 -18.58
CA LYS A 453 19.74 -24.52 -18.48
C LYS A 453 21.07 -25.02 -17.90
N ARG A 454 22.15 -24.83 -18.66
CA ARG A 454 23.53 -25.12 -18.26
C ARG A 454 24.31 -23.83 -18.21
N GLY A 455 24.66 -23.39 -17.00
CA GLY A 455 25.22 -22.05 -16.82
C GLY A 455 24.32 -20.96 -17.35
N ASN A 456 24.68 -20.28 -18.44
CA ASN A 456 23.89 -19.26 -19.12
C ASN A 456 23.22 -19.72 -20.42
N GLU A 457 23.43 -20.95 -20.86
CA GLU A 457 22.90 -21.48 -22.11
C GLU A 457 21.60 -22.25 -21.87
N PHE A 458 20.63 -22.02 -22.77
CA PHE A 458 19.35 -22.72 -22.80
C PHE A 458 19.38 -23.81 -23.86
N MET A 459 19.02 -25.02 -23.46
CA MET A 459 18.97 -26.19 -24.36
C MET A 459 17.56 -26.72 -24.49
N ILE A 460 17.18 -27.10 -25.70
CA ILE A 460 15.90 -27.76 -25.96
C ILE A 460 16.03 -29.22 -25.50
N PRO A 461 15.16 -29.68 -24.57
CA PRO A 461 15.23 -31.06 -24.10
C PRO A 461 14.84 -32.06 -25.20
N ASN A 462 15.68 -33.04 -25.39
CA ASN A 462 15.36 -34.24 -26.15
C ASN A 462 15.84 -35.46 -25.36
N GLY A 463 15.31 -36.64 -25.64
CA GLY A 463 15.61 -37.85 -24.90
C GLY A 463 17.09 -38.23 -24.85
N SER A 464 17.85 -37.86 -25.89
CA SER A 464 19.30 -38.14 -26.01
C SER A 464 20.18 -37.05 -25.38
N LEU A 465 19.61 -35.97 -24.89
CA LEU A 465 20.36 -34.86 -24.26
C LEU A 465 21.12 -35.37 -23.04
N GLN A 466 22.44 -35.23 -23.07
CA GLN A 466 23.29 -35.54 -21.94
C GLN A 466 23.26 -34.45 -20.91
N LEU A 467 22.89 -34.80 -19.68
CA LEU A 467 22.72 -33.92 -18.53
C LEU A 467 23.97 -33.96 -17.63
N HIS A 468 24.28 -32.86 -16.98
CA HIS A 468 25.37 -32.75 -16.04
C HIS A 468 24.87 -32.30 -14.67
N ALA A 469 25.60 -32.67 -13.62
CA ALA A 469 25.34 -32.12 -12.29
C ALA A 469 25.46 -30.58 -12.31
N GLY A 470 24.47 -29.91 -11.73
CA GLY A 470 24.35 -28.45 -11.78
C GLY A 470 23.47 -27.92 -12.91
N ASP A 471 23.05 -28.75 -13.89
CA ASP A 471 22.04 -28.36 -14.86
C ASP A 471 20.71 -28.08 -14.15
N LYS A 472 20.00 -27.04 -14.60
CA LYS A 472 18.67 -26.72 -14.11
C LYS A 472 17.62 -27.17 -15.12
N LEU A 473 16.62 -27.90 -14.66
CA LEU A 473 15.50 -28.35 -15.47
C LEU A 473 14.26 -27.57 -15.12
N LEU A 474 13.59 -27.01 -16.12
CA LEU A 474 12.24 -26.49 -16.00
C LEU A 474 11.24 -27.62 -16.28
N ILE A 475 10.51 -28.02 -15.26
CA ILE A 475 9.57 -29.13 -15.32
C ILE A 475 8.14 -28.61 -15.16
N ILE A 476 7.25 -29.05 -16.06
CA ILE A 476 5.82 -28.88 -15.94
C ILE A 476 5.21 -30.17 -15.39
N SER A 477 4.32 -30.05 -14.42
CA SER A 477 3.56 -31.18 -13.88
C SER A 477 2.07 -30.86 -13.83
N GLU A 478 1.21 -31.87 -14.04
CA GLU A 478 -0.22 -31.71 -13.81
C GLU A 478 -0.47 -31.37 -12.34
N SER A 479 -1.21 -30.27 -12.09
CA SER A 479 -1.62 -29.92 -10.75
C SER A 479 -2.57 -31.01 -10.24
N LYS A 480 -2.17 -31.73 -9.19
CA LYS A 480 -3.11 -32.58 -8.45
C LYS A 480 -4.11 -31.65 -7.77
N THR A 481 -5.29 -31.54 -8.37
CA THR A 481 -6.46 -30.93 -7.75
C THR A 481 -6.66 -31.54 -6.36
N LYS A 482 -6.45 -30.72 -5.30
CA LYS A 482 -6.89 -31.05 -3.96
C LYS A 482 -8.34 -30.65 -3.76
#